data_f801932900b374aa8aaca6fda35455a4
#
_entry.id   f801932900b374aa8aaca6fda35455a4
#
_cell.length_a   1.000
_cell.length_b   1.000
_cell.length_c   1.000
_cell.angle_alpha   90.00
_cell.angle_beta   90.00
_cell.angle_gamma   90.00
#
_symmetry.space_group_name_H-M   'P 1'
#
loop_
_entity.id
_entity.type
_entity.pdbx_description
1 polymer ?
#
loop_
_entity_poly.entity_id
_entity_poly.type
_entity_poly.pdbx_seq_one_letter_code
_entity_poly.pdbx_strand_id
1 'polypeptide(L)' 'MPFQKSDQTIFMGIIEGITATGQLKIVSENGSLLDFDIKEVKMLF' A
#
# COMPACT_ATOMS: atom_id res chain seq x y z
N MET A 1 -8.38 2.58 -4.47
CA MET A 1 -7.29 2.45 -5.43
C MET A 1 -6.68 1.06 -5.31
N PRO A 2 -6.52 0.30 -6.40
CA PRO A 2 -5.96 -1.04 -6.28
C PRO A 2 -4.45 -1.02 -6.19
N PHE A 3 -3.93 -1.91 -5.34
CA PHE A 3 -2.49 -2.12 -5.16
C PHE A 3 -2.16 -3.59 -5.30
N GLN A 4 -0.96 -3.88 -5.76
CA GLN A 4 -0.47 -5.24 -5.87
C GLN A 4 0.79 -5.40 -5.04
N LYS A 5 0.79 -6.41 -4.17
CA LYS A 5 1.96 -6.74 -3.36
C LYS A 5 2.98 -7.54 -4.17
N SER A 6 4.18 -7.73 -3.59
CA SER A 6 5.24 -8.48 -4.25
C SER A 6 4.88 -9.95 -4.47
N ASP A 7 3.95 -10.49 -3.68
CA ASP A 7 3.45 -11.87 -3.87
C ASP A 7 2.29 -11.94 -4.86
N GLN A 8 2.00 -10.84 -5.56
CA GLN A 8 0.95 -10.69 -6.56
C GLN A 8 -0.46 -10.61 -5.98
N THR A 9 -0.60 -10.50 -4.67
CA THR A 9 -1.90 -10.29 -4.05
C THR A 9 -2.39 -8.87 -4.34
N ILE A 10 -3.63 -8.74 -4.78
CA ILE A 10 -4.22 -7.44 -5.09
C ILE A 10 -5.17 -7.05 -3.96
N PHE A 11 -5.09 -5.80 -3.52
CA PHE A 11 -6.00 -5.28 -2.49
C PHE A 11 -6.39 -3.85 -2.81
N MET A 12 -7.49 -3.41 -2.22
CA MET A 12 -7.96 -2.04 -2.36
C MET A 12 -7.50 -1.23 -1.16
N GLY A 13 -7.05 -0.01 -1.41
CA GLY A 13 -6.62 0.85 -0.33
C GLY A 13 -6.48 2.30 -0.78
N ILE A 14 -6.13 3.14 0.19
CA ILE A 14 -5.92 4.57 -0.03
C ILE A 14 -4.57 4.94 0.56
N ILE A 15 -3.76 5.67 -0.21
CA ILE A 15 -2.48 6.16 0.30
C ILE A 15 -2.77 7.26 1.31
N GLU A 16 -2.28 7.08 2.52
CA GLU A 16 -2.41 8.08 3.58
C GLU A 16 -1.21 9.00 3.64
N GLY A 17 -0.04 8.50 3.31
CA GLY A 17 1.18 9.29 3.35
C GLY A 17 2.42 8.44 3.23
N ILE A 18 3.55 9.03 3.57
CA ILE A 18 4.85 8.37 3.53
C ILE A 18 5.48 8.49 4.91
N THR A 19 6.05 7.39 5.41
CA THR A 19 6.73 7.40 6.71
C THR A 19 8.07 8.11 6.62
N ALA A 20 8.65 8.43 7.78
CA ALA A 20 9.95 9.06 7.84
C ALA A 20 11.05 8.17 7.25
N THR A 21 10.85 6.86 7.19
CA THR A 21 11.79 5.91 6.61
C THR A 21 11.56 5.66 5.13
N GLY A 22 10.57 6.34 4.53
CA GLY A 22 10.30 6.21 3.10
C GLY A 22 9.35 5.10 2.72
N GLN A 23 8.58 4.60 3.68
CA GLN A 23 7.57 3.59 3.39
C GLN A 23 6.22 4.23 3.09
N LEU A 24 5.43 3.59 2.25
CA LEU A 24 4.07 4.04 1.96
C LEU A 24 3.12 3.60 3.05
N LYS A 25 2.31 4.52 3.54
CA LYS A 25 1.22 4.22 4.46
C LYS A 25 -0.05 4.07 3.67
N ILE A 26 -0.64 2.89 3.72
CA ILE A 26 -1.86 2.59 2.98
C ILE A 26 -2.92 2.10 3.96
N VAL A 27 -4.10 2.71 3.88
CA VAL A 27 -5.26 2.25 4.64
C VAL A 27 -6.05 1.32 3.74
N SER A 28 -6.17 0.04 4.13
CA SER A 28 -6.92 -0.93 3.36
C SER A 28 -8.43 -0.70 3.54
N GLU A 29 -9.23 -1.35 2.69
CA GLU A 29 -10.67 -1.13 2.71
C GLU A 29 -11.34 -1.58 4.01
N ASN A 30 -10.69 -2.48 4.77
CA ASN A 30 -11.20 -2.89 6.07
C ASN A 30 -10.74 -2.00 7.22
N GLY A 31 -10.06 -0.90 6.90
CA GLY A 31 -9.59 0.05 7.89
C GLY A 31 -8.23 -0.24 8.50
N SER A 32 -7.54 -1.27 8.03
CA SER A 32 -6.21 -1.59 8.53
C SER A 32 -5.16 -0.66 7.94
N LEU A 33 -4.25 -0.19 8.79
CA LEU A 33 -3.13 0.63 8.34
C LEU A 33 -1.95 -0.28 8.04
N LEU A 34 -1.45 -0.20 6.81
CA LEU A 34 -0.36 -1.04 6.34
C LEU A 34 0.79 -0.17 5.86
N ASP A 35 2.00 -0.55 6.22
CA ASP A 35 3.21 0.13 5.76
C ASP A 35 3.93 -0.78 4.78
N PHE A 36 4.23 -0.25 3.59
CA PHE A 36 4.94 -1.00 2.56
C PHE A 36 6.14 -0.20 2.09
N ASP A 37 7.25 -0.90 1.84
CA ASP A 37 8.34 -0.32 1.08
C ASP A 37 7.84 -0.02 -0.32
N ILE A 38 8.31 1.07 -0.90
CA ILE A 38 7.92 1.46 -2.26
C ILE A 38 8.15 0.34 -3.26
N LYS A 39 9.14 -0.51 -3.01
CA LYS A 39 9.45 -1.65 -3.88
C LYS A 39 8.52 -2.82 -3.71
N GLU A 40 7.77 -2.87 -2.61
CA GLU A 40 6.95 -4.02 -2.27
C GLU A 40 5.52 -3.92 -2.77
N VAL A 41 5.12 -2.76 -3.25
CA VAL A 41 3.74 -2.55 -3.67
C VAL A 41 3.72 -1.77 -4.96
N LYS A 42 2.80 -2.12 -5.85
CA LYS A 42 2.54 -1.41 -7.08
C LYS A 42 1.16 -0.79 -7.05
N MET A 43 1.05 0.41 -7.58
CA MET A 43 -0.27 1.00 -7.84
C MET A 43 -0.78 0.49 -9.18
N LEU A 44 -1.98 -0.05 -9.18
CA LEU A 44 -2.64 -0.50 -10.40
C LEU A 44 -3.67 0.54 -10.81
N PHE A 45 -3.59 0.98 -12.05
CA PHE A 45 -4.51 1.97 -12.58
C PHE A 45 -5.57 1.37 -13.47
#